data_bf12eaee44d9ab71520ea03d0d2f3215
#
_entry.id   bf12eaee44d9ab71520ea03d0d2f3215
#
_cell.length_a   1.000
_cell.length_b   1.000
_cell.length_c   1.000
_cell.angle_alpha   90.00
_cell.angle_beta   90.00
_cell.angle_gamma   90.00
#
_symmetry.space_group_name_H-M   'P 1'
#
loop_
_entity.id
_entity.type
_entity.pdbx_description
1 polymer ?
#
loop_
_entity_poly.entity_id
_entity_poly.type
_entity_poly.pdbx_seq_one_letter_code
_entity_poly.pdbx_strand_id
1 'polypeptide(L)'
;VSDVQAGRVAAPKSSSGAAAARASDYFEVFYRSALKLIRLGVAYVDDLSAEEVREYRGTLTEPGRNSPYRDRSVDENLDLFQRMRAGEFADGSKTLRAKIDMTAGNINLRDPALYRVRKVHHQNTGDAWPIYPMYDFAHSLSDALEGITHSLCTLEFEDHRPLYDWCVDKVDLAHDPELWQPLVDAGLPTTPSKPRQIEFSRGNLNYTVMSKRKLITLVSENLVDGWDDPRMPTIAGVRRRGFTAAGIRLFWERVGVSKQNSTIDMSVLEGAVRENLDGEAPRRLAVIDPVKLVITNLDAAHHESLTFPNHPKDESFGRRSVPFSPELWIEREDFAEVPPKGFHRLKPEGEVRLRGVGIVKCDEVIKDANGEITELRCTLDLESRTGMPGADRKVKGTIHWVSARDAVPAVVRLYDRLFDVTDPDDDTDGKTYKDHINPHSRRVVHGYVEPAAAGAAREDRMQFERLGYFVADMHDHTPGAPVFNRVVTLRDSWAKQS
;
A
#
# COMPACT_ATOMS: atom_id res chain seq x y z
N VAL A 1 28.18 14.12 26.06
CA VAL A 1 27.84 15.37 26.80
C VAL A 1 28.40 16.58 26.07
N SER A 2 29.65 16.55 25.57
CA SER A 2 30.26 17.67 24.82
C SER A 2 29.53 17.98 23.49
N ASP A 3 29.04 16.99 22.79
CA ASP A 3 28.38 17.18 21.48
C ASP A 3 26.93 17.68 21.62
N VAL A 4 26.23 17.31 22.68
CA VAL A 4 24.93 17.86 23.03
C VAL A 4 25.05 19.31 23.51
N GLN A 5 26.07 19.62 24.33
CA GLN A 5 26.34 20.99 24.76
C GLN A 5 26.87 21.89 23.65
N ALA A 6 27.48 21.32 22.60
CA ALA A 6 27.97 22.07 21.45
C ALA A 6 26.86 22.39 20.41
N GLY A 7 25.59 22.05 20.67
CA GLY A 7 24.47 22.33 19.76
C GLY A 7 24.51 21.54 18.44
N ARG A 8 25.29 20.46 18.36
CA ARG A 8 25.46 19.66 17.14
C ARG A 8 24.37 18.62 16.94
N VAL A 9 23.48 18.45 17.93
CA VAL A 9 22.28 17.61 17.84
C VAL A 9 21.06 18.54 17.78
N ALA A 10 20.61 18.89 16.60
CA ALA A 10 19.36 19.62 16.44
C ALA A 10 18.21 18.65 16.70
N ALA A 11 17.33 18.99 17.64
CA ALA A 11 16.10 18.22 17.83
C ALA A 11 15.27 18.26 16.54
N PRO A 12 14.85 17.11 15.98
CA PRO A 12 14.06 17.09 14.77
C PRO A 12 12.67 17.66 15.05
N LYS A 13 12.24 18.63 14.24
CA LYS A 13 10.88 19.18 14.32
C LYS A 13 9.94 18.31 13.51
N SER A 14 8.95 17.69 14.13
CA SER A 14 7.82 17.09 13.42
C SER A 14 6.80 18.17 13.04
N SER A 15 6.01 17.91 12.01
CA SER A 15 4.90 18.78 11.57
C SER A 15 3.79 18.93 12.62
N SER A 16 3.78 18.08 13.68
CA SER A 16 2.84 18.11 14.80
C SER A 16 3.39 18.83 16.06
N GLY A 17 4.60 19.39 15.99
CA GLY A 17 5.24 20.05 17.14
C GLY A 17 5.93 19.11 18.13
N ALA A 18 5.77 17.80 18.05
CA ALA A 18 6.54 16.81 18.79
C ALA A 18 7.82 16.47 18.03
N ALA A 19 8.97 16.49 18.71
CA ALA A 19 10.25 16.13 18.10
C ALA A 19 10.27 14.61 17.83
N ALA A 20 10.51 14.21 16.55
CA ALA A 20 10.75 12.81 16.24
C ALA A 20 12.15 12.42 16.70
N ALA A 21 12.27 11.42 17.56
CA ALA A 21 13.52 10.88 18.02
C ALA A 21 14.12 9.91 17.00
N ARG A 22 15.45 9.84 16.97
CA ARG A 22 16.21 8.90 16.13
C ARG A 22 17.19 8.12 17.01
N ALA A 23 17.49 6.88 16.67
CA ALA A 23 18.47 6.09 17.40
C ALA A 23 19.83 6.81 17.58
N SER A 24 20.22 7.63 16.61
CA SER A 24 21.44 8.44 16.69
C SER A 24 21.41 9.53 17.78
N ASP A 25 20.24 9.96 18.22
CA ASP A 25 20.10 10.93 19.31
C ASP A 25 20.45 10.28 20.66
N TYR A 26 20.41 8.96 20.73
CA TYR A 26 20.68 8.14 21.92
C TYR A 26 22.06 7.47 21.93
N PHE A 27 22.94 7.72 20.97
CA PHE A 27 24.23 7.04 20.85
C PHE A 27 25.09 7.13 22.12
N GLU A 28 25.05 8.24 22.83
CA GLU A 28 25.76 8.37 24.10
C GLU A 28 25.18 7.46 25.19
N VAL A 29 23.83 7.33 25.25
CA VAL A 29 23.18 6.41 26.20
C VAL A 29 23.52 4.97 25.86
N PHE A 30 23.48 4.61 24.59
CA PHE A 30 23.84 3.25 24.16
C PHE A 30 25.30 2.93 24.51
N TYR A 31 26.22 3.88 24.32
CA TYR A 31 27.62 3.71 24.68
C TYR A 31 27.81 3.51 26.21
N ARG A 32 27.14 4.32 27.04
CA ARG A 32 27.15 4.18 28.51
C ARG A 32 26.55 2.87 28.96
N SER A 33 25.44 2.46 28.31
CA SER A 33 24.78 1.17 28.55
C SER A 33 25.73 0.00 28.25
N ALA A 34 26.48 0.08 27.14
CA ALA A 34 27.48 -0.92 26.81
C ALA A 34 28.62 -0.98 27.82
N LEU A 35 29.10 0.17 28.30
CA LEU A 35 30.10 0.22 29.43
C LEU A 35 29.53 -0.42 30.70
N LYS A 36 28.25 -0.22 31.02
CA LYS A 36 27.58 -0.89 32.13
C LYS A 36 27.62 -2.41 31.98
N LEU A 37 27.24 -2.92 30.78
CA LEU A 37 27.27 -4.37 30.50
C LEU A 37 28.68 -4.96 30.66
N ILE A 38 29.73 -4.24 30.27
CA ILE A 38 31.13 -4.67 30.49
C ILE A 38 31.45 -4.73 31.98
N ARG A 39 31.08 -3.68 32.75
CA ARG A 39 31.29 -3.66 34.20
C ARG A 39 30.57 -4.78 34.94
N LEU A 40 29.41 -5.19 34.44
CA LEU A 40 28.66 -6.35 34.96
C LEU A 40 29.28 -7.70 34.55
N GLY A 41 30.32 -7.71 33.71
CA GLY A 41 30.95 -8.92 33.22
C GLY A 41 30.08 -9.72 32.21
N VAL A 42 29.05 -9.07 31.66
CA VAL A 42 28.13 -9.70 30.71
C VAL A 42 28.33 -9.22 29.26
N ALA A 43 29.39 -8.51 28.98
CA ALA A 43 29.82 -8.17 27.63
C ALA A 43 31.34 -8.17 27.54
N TYR A 44 31.92 -8.48 26.39
CA TYR A 44 33.35 -8.54 26.12
C TYR A 44 33.68 -8.06 24.71
N VAL A 45 34.91 -7.54 24.52
CA VAL A 45 35.43 -7.17 23.21
C VAL A 45 36.05 -8.41 22.56
N ASP A 46 35.59 -8.74 21.37
CA ASP A 46 36.04 -9.87 20.58
C ASP A 46 36.86 -9.38 19.38
N ASP A 47 38.00 -10.05 19.12
CA ASP A 47 38.90 -9.74 18.01
C ASP A 47 38.71 -10.69 16.82
N LEU A 48 37.79 -11.64 16.90
CA LEU A 48 37.49 -12.54 15.80
C LEU A 48 36.95 -11.75 14.59
N SER A 49 37.40 -12.10 13.41
CA SER A 49 36.82 -11.64 12.14
C SER A 49 35.38 -12.09 11.98
N ALA A 50 34.65 -11.49 11.05
CA ALA A 50 33.28 -11.87 10.76
C ALA A 50 33.13 -13.33 10.30
N GLU A 51 34.15 -13.88 9.63
CA GLU A 51 34.19 -15.28 9.20
C GLU A 51 34.41 -16.22 10.38
N GLU A 52 35.38 -15.92 11.23
CA GLU A 52 35.64 -16.68 12.45
C GLU A 52 34.45 -16.65 13.42
N VAL A 53 33.83 -15.48 13.61
CA VAL A 53 32.59 -15.38 14.43
C VAL A 53 31.51 -16.30 13.88
N ARG A 54 31.36 -16.39 12.55
CA ARG A 54 30.36 -17.28 11.92
C ARG A 54 30.70 -18.75 12.19
N GLU A 55 31.97 -19.13 12.07
CA GLU A 55 32.44 -20.47 12.38
C GLU A 55 32.23 -20.83 13.86
N TYR A 56 32.66 -19.93 14.77
CA TYR A 56 32.54 -20.16 16.21
C TYR A 56 31.07 -20.22 16.67
N ARG A 57 30.16 -19.49 16.01
CA ARG A 57 28.74 -19.50 16.34
C ARG A 57 28.05 -20.84 16.04
N GLY A 58 28.60 -21.64 15.14
CA GLY A 58 28.01 -22.92 14.72
C GLY A 58 26.79 -22.74 13.81
N THR A 59 25.98 -23.79 13.72
CA THR A 59 24.78 -23.86 12.87
C THR A 59 23.51 -24.01 13.71
N LEU A 60 22.36 -24.13 13.07
CA LEU A 60 21.10 -24.39 13.79
C LEU A 60 21.10 -25.80 14.45
N THR A 61 21.88 -26.75 13.93
CA THR A 61 21.97 -28.11 14.43
C THR A 61 23.23 -28.40 15.24
N GLU A 62 24.23 -27.53 15.15
CA GLU A 62 25.50 -27.69 15.87
C GLU A 62 25.68 -26.51 16.84
N PRO A 63 26.04 -26.78 18.10
CA PRO A 63 26.31 -25.74 19.08
C PRO A 63 27.51 -24.89 18.69
N GLY A 64 27.56 -23.66 19.16
CA GLY A 64 28.73 -22.81 19.03
C GLY A 64 29.82 -23.15 20.05
N ARG A 65 30.98 -22.52 19.89
CA ARG A 65 32.12 -22.60 20.81
C ARG A 65 32.52 -21.19 21.29
N ASN A 66 33.05 -21.12 22.50
CA ASN A 66 33.46 -19.85 23.07
C ASN A 66 34.62 -19.22 22.28
N SER A 67 34.57 -17.89 22.10
CA SER A 67 35.69 -17.14 21.58
C SER A 67 36.87 -17.20 22.57
N PRO A 68 38.14 -17.24 22.11
CA PRO A 68 39.31 -17.15 22.97
C PRO A 68 39.39 -15.84 23.75
N TYR A 69 38.67 -14.82 23.33
CA TYR A 69 38.63 -13.50 23.94
C TYR A 69 37.49 -13.32 24.96
N ARG A 70 36.64 -14.32 25.12
CA ARG A 70 35.43 -14.26 25.95
C ARG A 70 35.70 -14.02 27.42
N ASP A 71 36.81 -14.49 27.90
CA ASP A 71 37.21 -14.44 29.33
C ASP A 71 38.23 -13.35 29.66
N ARG A 72 38.39 -12.33 28.80
CA ARG A 72 39.14 -11.11 29.13
C ARG A 72 38.60 -10.47 30.38
N SER A 73 39.46 -9.84 31.15
CA SER A 73 39.10 -9.10 32.36
C SER A 73 38.16 -7.92 32.03
N VAL A 74 37.41 -7.48 33.03
CA VAL A 74 36.54 -6.30 32.89
C VAL A 74 37.34 -5.07 32.50
N ASP A 75 38.51 -4.85 33.17
CA ASP A 75 39.35 -3.68 32.90
C ASP A 75 39.92 -3.68 31.47
N GLU A 76 40.37 -4.83 30.98
CA GLU A 76 40.83 -4.97 29.59
C GLU A 76 39.71 -4.68 28.59
N ASN A 77 38.52 -5.20 28.83
CA ASN A 77 37.35 -4.94 27.97
C ASN A 77 36.93 -3.46 28.00
N LEU A 78 37.02 -2.79 29.14
CA LEU A 78 36.75 -1.35 29.27
C LEU A 78 37.74 -0.53 28.45
N ASP A 79 39.07 -0.82 28.62
CA ASP A 79 40.11 -0.15 27.83
C ASP A 79 39.89 -0.32 26.33
N LEU A 80 39.74 -1.56 25.89
CA LEU A 80 39.51 -1.87 24.47
C LEU A 80 38.27 -1.17 23.91
N PHE A 81 37.15 -1.15 24.63
CA PHE A 81 35.93 -0.53 24.16
C PHE A 81 36.03 1.01 24.10
N GLN A 82 36.74 1.63 25.06
CA GLN A 82 37.06 3.07 25.02
C GLN A 82 37.94 3.41 23.82
N ARG A 83 38.94 2.58 23.49
CA ARG A 83 39.79 2.74 22.31
C ARG A 83 39.06 2.50 21.02
N MET A 84 38.08 1.57 21.00
CA MET A 84 37.12 1.45 19.85
C MET A 84 36.37 2.77 19.65
N ARG A 85 35.91 3.40 20.73
CA ARG A 85 35.23 4.70 20.70
C ARG A 85 36.14 5.83 20.24
N ALA A 86 37.42 5.78 20.59
CA ALA A 86 38.43 6.73 20.13
C ALA A 86 38.83 6.56 18.65
N GLY A 87 38.37 5.48 17.99
CA GLY A 87 38.63 5.22 16.57
C GLY A 87 40.00 4.62 16.28
N GLU A 88 40.67 4.01 17.27
CA GLU A 88 42.02 3.46 17.09
C GLU A 88 42.07 2.22 16.19
N PHE A 89 40.95 1.49 16.07
CA PHE A 89 40.91 0.20 15.39
C PHE A 89 40.35 0.33 13.97
N ALA A 90 40.75 -0.57 13.07
CA ALA A 90 40.23 -0.65 11.71
C ALA A 90 38.80 -1.20 11.69
N ASP A 91 38.08 -0.92 10.61
CA ASP A 91 36.72 -1.43 10.39
C ASP A 91 36.67 -2.95 10.49
N GLY A 92 35.71 -3.44 11.26
CA GLY A 92 35.48 -4.87 11.45
C GLY A 92 36.51 -5.63 12.28
N SER A 93 37.58 -4.97 12.78
CA SER A 93 38.64 -5.63 13.55
C SER A 93 38.27 -5.96 14.99
N LYS A 94 37.23 -5.32 15.52
CA LYS A 94 36.75 -5.55 16.89
C LYS A 94 35.24 -5.41 16.95
N THR A 95 34.63 -6.25 17.80
CA THR A 95 33.19 -6.29 18.03
C THR A 95 32.95 -6.41 19.55
N LEU A 96 32.07 -5.59 20.11
CA LEU A 96 31.56 -5.84 21.46
C LEU A 96 30.45 -6.89 21.37
N ARG A 97 30.55 -7.99 22.11
CA ARG A 97 29.59 -9.08 22.16
C ARG A 97 28.99 -9.23 23.55
N ALA A 98 27.70 -9.58 23.60
CA ALA A 98 27.09 -10.05 24.82
C ALA A 98 27.66 -11.40 25.24
N LYS A 99 27.83 -11.63 26.54
CA LYS A 99 28.28 -12.91 27.10
C LYS A 99 27.09 -13.65 27.64
N ILE A 100 26.44 -14.48 26.77
CA ILE A 100 25.22 -15.21 27.09
C ILE A 100 25.49 -16.72 27.11
N ASP A 101 25.23 -17.43 25.99
CA ASP A 101 25.40 -18.89 25.92
C ASP A 101 25.69 -19.33 24.48
N MET A 102 26.93 -19.75 24.22
CA MET A 102 27.35 -20.22 22.90
C MET A 102 26.73 -21.58 22.51
N THR A 103 26.10 -22.28 23.46
CA THR A 103 25.41 -23.56 23.21
C THR A 103 23.89 -23.44 23.06
N ALA A 104 23.36 -22.21 23.18
CA ALA A 104 21.92 -21.95 23.09
C ALA A 104 21.33 -22.49 21.78
N GLY A 105 20.14 -23.09 21.87
CA GLY A 105 19.38 -23.53 20.69
C GLY A 105 19.01 -22.36 19.78
N ASN A 106 18.67 -21.21 20.38
CA ASN A 106 18.47 -19.97 19.66
C ASN A 106 19.82 -19.31 19.31
N ILE A 107 20.14 -19.27 18.02
CA ILE A 107 21.41 -18.74 17.51
C ILE A 107 21.62 -17.25 17.85
N ASN A 108 20.54 -16.48 18.08
CA ASN A 108 20.61 -15.06 18.45
C ASN A 108 21.07 -14.87 19.91
N LEU A 109 21.13 -15.92 20.72
CA LEU A 109 21.69 -15.89 22.08
C LEU A 109 23.14 -16.38 22.16
N ARG A 110 23.74 -16.80 21.03
CA ARG A 110 25.13 -17.27 21.00
C ARG A 110 26.10 -16.09 20.91
N ASP A 111 26.27 -15.41 22.03
CA ASP A 111 27.10 -14.23 22.22
C ASP A 111 26.95 -13.22 21.05
N PRO A 112 25.75 -12.62 20.88
CA PRO A 112 25.49 -11.72 19.76
C PRO A 112 26.30 -10.44 19.84
N ALA A 113 26.57 -9.82 18.68
CA ALA A 113 27.24 -8.54 18.58
C ALA A 113 26.33 -7.40 19.07
N LEU A 114 26.86 -6.55 19.95
CA LEU A 114 26.20 -5.33 20.45
C LEU A 114 26.72 -4.07 19.75
N TYR A 115 28.05 -4.02 19.47
CA TYR A 115 28.72 -2.92 18.76
C TYR A 115 29.74 -3.47 17.77
N ARG A 116 30.01 -2.70 16.73
CA ARG A 116 31.09 -2.95 15.77
C ARG A 116 31.88 -1.66 15.47
N VAL A 117 33.15 -1.79 15.13
CA VAL A 117 33.92 -0.71 14.55
C VAL A 117 33.51 -0.50 13.11
N ARG A 118 33.13 0.73 12.77
CA ARG A 118 32.79 1.13 11.41
C ARG A 118 32.97 2.64 11.24
N LYS A 119 33.94 3.06 10.46
CA LYS A 119 34.25 4.47 10.20
C LYS A 119 33.57 4.96 8.97
N VAL A 120 32.31 5.41 9.13
CA VAL A 120 31.47 5.95 8.05
C VAL A 120 30.87 7.26 8.48
N HIS A 121 30.74 8.20 7.54
CA HIS A 121 30.04 9.45 7.79
C HIS A 121 28.56 9.20 8.03
N HIS A 122 28.05 9.64 9.16
CA HIS A 122 26.63 9.49 9.52
C HIS A 122 25.86 10.80 9.29
N GLN A 123 24.71 10.72 8.64
CA GLN A 123 23.91 11.89 8.24
C GLN A 123 23.56 12.88 9.36
N ASN A 124 23.46 12.42 10.62
CA ASN A 124 23.11 13.28 11.77
C ASN A 124 24.31 13.59 12.65
N THR A 125 25.26 12.65 12.83
CA THR A 125 26.37 12.79 13.78
C THR A 125 27.72 12.98 13.10
N GLY A 126 27.77 13.03 11.77
CA GLY A 126 29.01 13.16 11.01
C GLY A 126 29.98 12.03 11.31
N ASP A 127 31.24 12.38 11.60
CA ASP A 127 32.33 11.44 11.90
C ASP A 127 32.58 11.25 13.41
N ALA A 128 31.62 11.72 14.25
CA ALA A 128 31.79 11.69 15.71
C ALA A 128 31.78 10.26 16.29
N TRP A 129 31.25 9.28 15.58
CA TRP A 129 31.05 7.90 16.04
C TRP A 129 31.74 6.89 15.11
N PRO A 130 32.93 6.37 15.45
CA PRO A 130 33.60 5.33 14.67
C PRO A 130 33.13 3.92 15.04
N ILE A 131 32.19 3.79 15.98
CA ILE A 131 31.52 2.53 16.39
C ILE A 131 30.05 2.69 16.32
N TYR A 132 29.33 1.61 15.92
CA TYR A 132 27.89 1.59 15.77
C TYR A 132 27.25 0.47 16.56
N PRO A 133 26.14 0.75 17.27
CA PRO A 133 25.37 -0.30 17.90
C PRO A 133 24.73 -1.19 16.85
N MET A 134 24.56 -2.46 17.19
CA MET A 134 23.77 -3.39 16.38
C MET A 134 22.29 -3.19 16.63
N TYR A 135 21.48 -3.62 15.68
CA TYR A 135 20.03 -3.36 15.66
C TYR A 135 19.33 -3.80 16.95
N ASP A 136 19.53 -5.06 17.39
CA ASP A 136 18.83 -5.59 18.57
C ASP A 136 19.12 -4.80 19.84
N PHE A 137 20.36 -4.33 19.98
CA PHE A 137 20.78 -3.50 21.12
C PHE A 137 20.21 -2.08 21.03
N ALA A 138 20.28 -1.46 19.85
CA ALA A 138 19.77 -0.09 19.66
C ALA A 138 18.24 -0.04 19.75
N HIS A 139 17.54 -1.01 19.16
CA HIS A 139 16.07 -1.06 19.14
C HIS A 139 15.50 -1.22 20.55
N SER A 140 16.00 -2.21 21.32
CA SER A 140 15.50 -2.47 22.68
C SER A 140 15.67 -1.25 23.62
N LEU A 141 16.81 -0.56 23.52
CA LEU A 141 17.09 0.61 24.34
C LEU A 141 16.38 1.87 23.86
N SER A 142 16.18 2.05 22.54
CA SER A 142 15.34 3.14 22.01
C SER A 142 13.91 3.05 22.54
N ASP A 143 13.31 1.88 22.43
CA ASP A 143 11.96 1.62 22.94
C ASP A 143 11.86 1.92 24.44
N ALA A 144 12.84 1.44 25.22
CA ALA A 144 12.88 1.70 26.65
C ALA A 144 12.98 3.19 26.97
N LEU A 145 13.86 3.95 26.28
CA LEU A 145 14.04 5.38 26.47
C LEU A 145 12.79 6.21 26.11
N GLU A 146 12.09 5.80 25.07
CA GLU A 146 10.90 6.49 24.55
C GLU A 146 9.62 6.14 25.29
N GLY A 147 9.70 5.32 26.34
CA GLY A 147 8.54 4.94 27.15
C GLY A 147 7.58 3.99 26.44
N ILE A 148 8.04 3.28 25.42
CA ILE A 148 7.24 2.26 24.70
C ILE A 148 6.91 1.14 25.67
N THR A 149 5.63 0.78 25.75
CA THR A 149 5.15 -0.33 26.59
C THR A 149 5.01 -1.63 25.78
N HIS A 150 4.62 -1.51 24.51
CA HIS A 150 4.37 -2.61 23.58
C HIS A 150 5.11 -2.34 22.28
N SER A 151 6.22 -3.04 22.09
CA SER A 151 7.07 -2.98 20.90
C SER A 151 6.51 -3.96 19.85
N LEU A 152 5.80 -3.44 18.84
CA LEU A 152 5.15 -4.26 17.82
C LEU A 152 6.10 -4.47 16.65
N CYS A 153 6.33 -5.72 16.25
CA CYS A 153 7.19 -6.08 15.14
C CYS A 153 6.64 -7.26 14.34
N THR A 154 7.24 -7.54 13.19
CA THR A 154 6.87 -8.70 12.38
C THR A 154 7.42 -10.00 12.98
N LEU A 155 6.80 -11.13 12.62
CA LEU A 155 7.14 -12.47 13.13
C LEU A 155 8.61 -12.88 12.85
N GLU A 156 9.28 -12.21 11.91
CA GLU A 156 10.71 -12.39 11.63
C GLU A 156 11.60 -12.13 12.86
N PHE A 157 11.13 -11.37 13.84
CA PHE A 157 11.84 -11.01 15.07
C PHE A 157 11.46 -11.88 16.27
N GLU A 158 10.65 -12.92 16.11
CA GLU A 158 10.26 -13.80 17.22
C GLU A 158 11.47 -14.45 17.91
N ASP A 159 12.42 -14.93 17.11
CA ASP A 159 13.66 -15.51 17.62
C ASP A 159 14.63 -14.48 18.22
N HIS A 160 14.42 -13.19 17.93
CA HIS A 160 15.20 -12.07 18.50
C HIS A 160 14.65 -11.61 19.86
N ARG A 161 13.38 -11.91 20.21
CA ARG A 161 12.76 -11.47 21.46
C ARG A 161 13.56 -11.81 22.72
N PRO A 162 14.14 -13.02 22.86
CA PRO A 162 14.95 -13.33 24.04
C PRO A 162 16.18 -12.41 24.18
N LEU A 163 16.78 -11.98 23.08
CA LEU A 163 17.89 -11.01 23.08
C LEU A 163 17.37 -9.59 23.42
N TYR A 164 16.23 -9.19 22.87
CA TYR A 164 15.57 -7.93 23.21
C TYR A 164 15.31 -7.83 24.72
N ASP A 165 14.69 -8.86 25.30
CA ASP A 165 14.40 -8.93 26.73
C ASP A 165 15.70 -8.93 27.55
N TRP A 166 16.74 -9.65 27.11
CA TRP A 166 18.05 -9.65 27.75
C TRP A 166 18.69 -8.25 27.79
N CYS A 167 18.62 -7.50 26.69
CA CYS A 167 19.14 -6.12 26.62
C CYS A 167 18.39 -5.20 27.59
N VAL A 168 17.05 -5.23 27.58
CA VAL A 168 16.20 -4.42 28.45
C VAL A 168 16.47 -4.74 29.92
N ASP A 169 16.55 -6.04 30.27
CA ASP A 169 16.76 -6.48 31.66
C ASP A 169 18.17 -6.18 32.17
N LYS A 170 19.20 -6.37 31.36
CA LYS A 170 20.61 -6.18 31.82
C LYS A 170 21.00 -4.72 31.85
N VAL A 171 20.50 -3.89 30.97
CA VAL A 171 20.77 -2.44 31.00
C VAL A 171 19.89 -1.76 32.03
N ASP A 172 18.63 -2.16 32.15
CA ASP A 172 17.66 -1.67 33.16
C ASP A 172 17.60 -0.12 33.24
N LEU A 173 17.29 0.50 32.10
CA LEU A 173 17.22 1.96 31.98
C LEU A 173 16.17 2.58 32.93
N ALA A 174 15.07 1.86 33.20
CA ALA A 174 14.01 2.35 34.08
C ALA A 174 14.49 2.63 35.51
N HIS A 175 15.52 1.89 35.98
CA HIS A 175 16.04 2.01 37.35
C HIS A 175 17.47 2.59 37.39
N ASP A 176 18.01 3.05 36.26
CA ASP A 176 19.37 3.65 36.19
C ASP A 176 19.35 5.04 35.53
N PRO A 177 18.87 6.07 36.25
CA PRO A 177 18.74 7.41 35.70
C PRO A 177 20.07 8.05 35.30
N GLU A 178 21.22 7.60 35.84
CA GLU A 178 22.53 8.13 35.46
C GLU A 178 22.87 7.91 33.99
N LEU A 179 22.32 6.85 33.38
CA LEU A 179 22.52 6.54 31.97
C LEU A 179 21.86 7.55 31.04
N TRP A 180 20.69 8.04 31.35
CA TRP A 180 19.87 8.87 30.47
C TRP A 180 19.64 10.31 30.95
N GLN A 181 20.02 10.64 32.18
CA GLN A 181 19.92 12.00 32.71
C GLN A 181 20.47 13.07 31.75
N PRO A 182 21.61 12.86 31.06
CA PRO A 182 22.12 13.84 30.11
C PRO A 182 21.18 14.16 28.94
N LEU A 183 20.25 13.26 28.58
CA LEU A 183 19.23 13.52 27.55
C LEU A 183 18.16 14.46 28.10
N VAL A 184 17.72 14.26 29.33
CA VAL A 184 16.74 15.15 29.99
C VAL A 184 17.37 16.55 30.16
N ASP A 185 18.62 16.64 30.60
CA ASP A 185 19.35 17.91 30.74
C ASP A 185 19.52 18.63 29.40
N ALA A 186 19.53 17.87 28.28
CA ALA A 186 19.57 18.40 26.93
C ALA A 186 18.14 18.71 26.35
N GLY A 187 17.09 18.53 27.14
CA GLY A 187 15.72 18.82 26.73
C GLY A 187 15.10 17.76 25.81
N LEU A 188 15.68 16.56 25.72
CA LEU A 188 15.09 15.44 24.99
C LEU A 188 14.07 14.73 25.89
N PRO A 189 12.84 14.47 25.38
CA PRO A 189 11.84 13.76 26.16
C PRO A 189 12.31 12.32 26.41
N THR A 190 12.35 11.91 27.68
CA THR A 190 12.79 10.57 28.06
C THR A 190 11.95 10.12 29.26
N THR A 191 11.23 9.04 29.06
CA THR A 191 10.41 8.38 30.09
C THR A 191 10.68 6.88 30.07
N PRO A 192 11.85 6.45 30.60
CA PRO A 192 12.26 5.07 30.46
C PRO A 192 11.20 4.10 30.99
N SER A 193 10.96 3.06 30.22
CA SER A 193 10.02 1.97 30.52
C SER A 193 10.72 0.61 30.40
N LYS A 194 9.98 -0.44 30.73
CA LYS A 194 10.36 -1.81 30.44
C LYS A 194 9.42 -2.33 29.33
N PRO A 195 9.76 -2.13 28.04
CA PRO A 195 8.92 -2.51 26.93
C PRO A 195 8.83 -4.04 26.79
N ARG A 196 7.74 -4.49 26.19
CA ARG A 196 7.52 -5.90 25.81
C ARG A 196 7.41 -6.02 24.30
N GLN A 197 8.25 -6.83 23.67
CA GLN A 197 8.15 -7.14 22.26
C GLN A 197 6.97 -8.08 21.97
N ILE A 198 6.19 -7.75 20.94
CA ILE A 198 5.02 -8.51 20.49
C ILE A 198 5.07 -8.62 18.98
N GLU A 199 5.15 -9.83 18.47
CA GLU A 199 5.23 -10.12 17.05
C GLU A 199 3.84 -10.40 16.48
N PHE A 200 3.68 -10.02 15.20
CA PHE A 200 2.50 -10.35 14.40
C PHE A 200 2.90 -10.86 13.02
N SER A 201 2.05 -11.69 12.43
CA SER A 201 2.29 -12.27 11.12
C SER A 201 2.22 -11.24 10.00
N ARG A 202 2.95 -11.52 8.92
CA ARG A 202 2.80 -10.82 7.65
C ARG A 202 1.60 -11.38 6.89
N GLY A 203 0.72 -10.51 6.38
CA GLY A 203 -0.29 -10.88 5.41
C GLY A 203 0.29 -10.84 4.00
N ASN A 204 0.29 -11.97 3.30
CA ASN A 204 0.59 -12.02 1.88
C ASN A 204 -0.71 -11.97 1.08
N LEU A 205 -0.64 -11.42 -0.13
CA LEU A 205 -1.75 -11.45 -1.08
C LEU A 205 -1.39 -12.38 -2.22
N ASN A 206 -2.35 -13.21 -2.67
CA ASN A 206 -2.17 -13.96 -3.90
C ASN A 206 -2.12 -13.02 -5.13
N TYR A 207 -1.65 -13.51 -6.27
CA TYR A 207 -1.43 -12.74 -7.51
C TYR A 207 -0.51 -11.53 -7.32
N THR A 208 0.40 -11.59 -6.32
CA THR A 208 1.22 -10.43 -5.92
C THR A 208 2.59 -10.89 -5.43
N VAL A 209 3.66 -10.19 -5.79
CA VAL A 209 4.97 -10.33 -5.16
C VAL A 209 5.18 -9.20 -4.16
N MET A 210 5.64 -9.53 -2.94
CA MET A 210 5.86 -8.56 -1.86
C MET A 210 7.35 -8.31 -1.57
N SER A 211 8.25 -9.09 -2.20
CA SER A 211 9.70 -8.94 -2.01
C SER A 211 10.20 -7.62 -2.60
N LYS A 212 10.84 -6.79 -1.77
CA LYS A 212 11.44 -5.52 -2.21
C LYS A 212 12.40 -5.72 -3.41
N ARG A 213 13.19 -6.80 -3.42
CA ARG A 213 14.13 -7.10 -4.52
C ARG A 213 13.38 -7.32 -5.83
N LYS A 214 12.29 -8.09 -5.80
CA LYS A 214 11.45 -8.35 -6.98
C LYS A 214 10.76 -7.07 -7.46
N LEU A 215 10.25 -6.24 -6.54
CA LEU A 215 9.65 -4.95 -6.87
C LEU A 215 10.66 -3.97 -7.51
N ILE A 216 11.91 -3.93 -7.01
CA ILE A 216 13.00 -3.15 -7.63
C ILE A 216 13.23 -3.61 -9.08
N THR A 217 13.26 -4.92 -9.30
CA THR A 217 13.46 -5.49 -10.64
C THR A 217 12.32 -5.11 -11.59
N LEU A 218 11.05 -5.18 -11.14
CA LEU A 218 9.90 -4.76 -11.96
C LEU A 218 10.04 -3.30 -12.43
N VAL A 219 10.50 -2.41 -11.56
CA VAL A 219 10.70 -0.99 -11.88
C VAL A 219 11.94 -0.78 -12.76
N SER A 220 13.09 -1.38 -12.41
CA SER A 220 14.35 -1.15 -13.11
C SER A 220 14.36 -1.75 -14.51
N GLU A 221 13.61 -2.81 -14.77
CA GLU A 221 13.46 -3.45 -16.08
C GLU A 221 12.25 -2.88 -16.88
N ASN A 222 11.59 -1.82 -16.38
CA ASN A 222 10.42 -1.17 -17.01
C ASN A 222 9.24 -2.14 -17.29
N LEU A 223 9.04 -3.15 -16.44
CA LEU A 223 7.90 -4.06 -16.49
C LEU A 223 6.63 -3.41 -15.92
N VAL A 224 6.81 -2.37 -15.13
CA VAL A 224 5.77 -1.45 -14.61
C VAL A 224 6.23 0.00 -14.79
N ASP A 225 5.30 0.96 -14.75
CA ASP A 225 5.60 2.37 -15.04
C ASP A 225 6.41 3.07 -13.91
N GLY A 226 6.52 2.46 -12.74
CA GLY A 226 7.26 3.00 -11.59
C GLY A 226 6.73 2.47 -10.26
N TRP A 227 7.24 3.07 -9.18
CA TRP A 227 6.84 2.68 -7.82
C TRP A 227 5.37 3.00 -7.48
N ASP A 228 4.76 3.91 -8.20
CA ASP A 228 3.37 4.33 -8.09
C ASP A 228 2.47 3.73 -9.19
N ASP A 229 2.95 2.76 -9.94
CA ASP A 229 2.10 2.02 -10.90
C ASP A 229 0.90 1.41 -10.16
N PRO A 230 -0.33 1.66 -10.61
CA PRO A 230 -1.55 1.17 -9.96
C PRO A 230 -1.65 -0.36 -9.81
N ARG A 231 -0.78 -1.13 -10.45
CA ARG A 231 -0.69 -2.59 -10.33
C ARG A 231 0.28 -3.04 -9.24
N MET A 232 1.09 -2.12 -8.72
CA MET A 232 2.09 -2.39 -7.69
C MET A 232 1.47 -2.41 -6.28
N PRO A 233 1.89 -3.33 -5.39
CA PRO A 233 1.39 -3.43 -4.02
C PRO A 233 2.05 -2.40 -3.07
N THR A 234 2.60 -1.32 -3.61
CA THR A 234 3.16 -0.22 -2.84
C THR A 234 2.05 0.72 -2.36
N ILE A 235 2.28 1.45 -1.26
CA ILE A 235 1.33 2.48 -0.80
C ILE A 235 1.07 3.51 -1.90
N ALA A 236 2.10 3.91 -2.65
CA ALA A 236 1.97 4.85 -3.77
C ALA A 236 1.10 4.26 -4.90
N GLY A 237 1.35 2.99 -5.26
CA GLY A 237 0.60 2.31 -6.33
C GLY A 237 -0.88 2.11 -5.97
N VAL A 238 -1.18 1.58 -4.78
CA VAL A 238 -2.58 1.37 -4.36
C VAL A 238 -3.33 2.70 -4.18
N ARG A 239 -2.64 3.76 -3.72
CA ARG A 239 -3.22 5.12 -3.66
C ARG A 239 -3.56 5.64 -5.05
N ARG A 240 -2.63 5.54 -6.02
CA ARG A 240 -2.87 5.97 -7.41
C ARG A 240 -3.95 5.15 -8.09
N ARG A 241 -4.07 3.86 -7.74
CA ARG A 241 -5.20 3.03 -8.17
C ARG A 241 -6.54 3.51 -7.60
N GLY A 242 -6.53 4.25 -6.49
CA GLY A 242 -7.70 4.83 -5.85
C GLY A 242 -8.20 4.07 -4.62
N PHE A 243 -7.43 3.11 -4.11
CA PHE A 243 -7.75 2.47 -2.82
C PHE A 243 -7.77 3.51 -1.71
N THR A 244 -8.75 3.42 -0.83
CA THR A 244 -8.89 4.33 0.30
C THR A 244 -8.17 3.79 1.53
N ALA A 245 -7.71 4.68 2.39
CA ALA A 245 -7.16 4.27 3.68
C ALA A 245 -8.19 3.52 4.53
N ALA A 246 -9.47 3.94 4.48
CA ALA A 246 -10.57 3.27 5.17
C ALA A 246 -10.82 1.85 4.63
N GLY A 247 -10.82 1.67 3.31
CA GLY A 247 -10.95 0.34 2.69
C GLY A 247 -9.81 -0.60 3.06
N ILE A 248 -8.55 -0.11 3.12
CA ILE A 248 -7.40 -0.90 3.56
C ILE A 248 -7.52 -1.25 5.04
N ARG A 249 -7.96 -0.33 5.91
CA ARG A 249 -8.21 -0.62 7.34
C ARG A 249 -9.29 -1.67 7.50
N LEU A 250 -10.42 -1.53 6.81
CA LEU A 250 -11.51 -2.51 6.81
C LEU A 250 -11.02 -3.91 6.38
N PHE A 251 -10.14 -3.99 5.41
CA PHE A 251 -9.50 -5.25 5.02
C PHE A 251 -8.73 -5.87 6.19
N TRP A 252 -7.85 -5.11 6.86
CA TRP A 252 -7.07 -5.62 7.99
C TRP A 252 -7.92 -5.94 9.21
N GLU A 253 -8.99 -5.21 9.46
CA GLU A 253 -9.97 -5.55 10.51
C GLU A 253 -10.63 -6.92 10.25
N ARG A 254 -10.91 -7.24 8.99
CA ARG A 254 -11.48 -8.53 8.60
C ARG A 254 -10.48 -9.67 8.67
N VAL A 255 -9.27 -9.44 8.25
CA VAL A 255 -8.19 -10.42 8.32
C VAL A 255 -7.82 -10.72 9.77
N GLY A 256 -7.82 -9.70 10.62
CA GLY A 256 -7.42 -9.79 12.01
C GLY A 256 -5.90 -9.90 12.19
N VAL A 257 -5.47 -9.97 13.45
CA VAL A 257 -4.06 -10.10 13.84
C VAL A 257 -3.80 -11.54 14.30
N SER A 258 -2.74 -12.15 13.79
CA SER A 258 -2.36 -13.53 14.09
C SER A 258 -0.84 -13.65 14.19
N LYS A 259 -0.33 -14.75 14.75
CA LYS A 259 1.09 -15.15 14.70
C LYS A 259 1.36 -16.24 13.64
N GLN A 260 0.41 -16.50 12.76
CA GLN A 260 0.57 -17.45 11.67
C GLN A 260 0.56 -16.71 10.34
N ASN A 261 1.63 -16.85 9.55
CA ASN A 261 1.67 -16.31 8.20
C ASN A 261 0.58 -16.96 7.33
N SER A 262 -0.14 -16.14 6.58
CA SER A 262 -1.20 -16.59 5.69
C SER A 262 -1.16 -15.84 4.37
N THR A 263 -1.59 -16.50 3.30
CA THR A 263 -1.86 -15.84 2.01
C THR A 263 -3.36 -15.57 1.92
N ILE A 264 -3.71 -14.32 1.71
CA ILE A 264 -5.07 -13.82 1.66
C ILE A 264 -5.45 -13.61 0.20
N ASP A 265 -6.67 -13.98 -0.18
CA ASP A 265 -7.15 -13.75 -1.53
C ASP A 265 -7.30 -12.23 -1.81
N MET A 266 -6.80 -11.78 -2.96
CA MET A 266 -6.87 -10.38 -3.39
C MET A 266 -8.34 -9.88 -3.45
N SER A 267 -9.29 -10.76 -3.71
CA SER A 267 -10.72 -10.41 -3.76
C SER A 267 -11.26 -9.91 -2.41
N VAL A 268 -10.65 -10.33 -1.29
CA VAL A 268 -11.01 -9.85 0.06
C VAL A 268 -10.63 -8.37 0.21
N LEU A 269 -9.43 -8.00 -0.26
CA LEU A 269 -8.98 -6.60 -0.28
C LEU A 269 -9.86 -5.77 -1.23
N GLU A 270 -10.08 -6.24 -2.45
CA GLU A 270 -10.93 -5.57 -3.43
C GLU A 270 -12.38 -5.44 -2.91
N GLY A 271 -12.88 -6.45 -2.19
CA GLY A 271 -14.19 -6.44 -1.53
C GLY A 271 -14.31 -5.36 -0.47
N ALA A 272 -13.32 -5.22 0.40
CA ALA A 272 -13.29 -4.19 1.44
C ALA A 272 -13.24 -2.77 0.84
N VAL A 273 -12.43 -2.58 -0.20
CA VAL A 273 -12.35 -1.30 -0.92
C VAL A 273 -13.68 -0.98 -1.62
N ARG A 274 -14.30 -1.95 -2.25
CA ARG A 274 -15.62 -1.81 -2.92
C ARG A 274 -16.71 -1.39 -1.94
N GLU A 275 -16.76 -2.02 -0.78
CA GLU A 275 -17.73 -1.71 0.27
C GLU A 275 -17.56 -0.28 0.81
N ASN A 276 -16.33 0.12 1.08
CA ASN A 276 -16.05 1.49 1.51
C ASN A 276 -16.49 2.50 0.44
N LEU A 277 -16.14 2.25 -0.83
CA LEU A 277 -16.50 3.13 -1.94
C LEU A 277 -18.00 3.17 -2.24
N ASP A 278 -18.78 2.14 -1.89
CA ASP A 278 -20.24 2.18 -2.08
C ASP A 278 -20.89 3.29 -1.25
N GLY A 279 -20.36 3.55 -0.07
CA GLY A 279 -20.83 4.63 0.79
C GLY A 279 -20.25 6.01 0.47
N GLU A 280 -19.03 6.09 -0.06
CA GLU A 280 -18.30 7.35 -0.18
C GLU A 280 -18.26 7.93 -1.60
N ALA A 281 -18.44 7.10 -2.64
CA ALA A 281 -18.25 7.54 -4.02
C ALA A 281 -19.54 8.10 -4.65
N PRO A 282 -19.55 9.34 -5.14
CA PRO A 282 -20.68 9.85 -5.93
C PRO A 282 -20.82 9.07 -7.23
N ARG A 283 -22.07 8.94 -7.72
CA ARG A 283 -22.41 8.26 -8.98
C ARG A 283 -22.25 9.23 -10.14
N ARG A 284 -21.70 8.73 -11.25
CA ARG A 284 -21.51 9.48 -12.50
C ARG A 284 -21.88 8.59 -13.69
N LEU A 285 -22.31 9.23 -14.78
CA LEU A 285 -22.52 8.55 -16.05
C LEU A 285 -21.25 8.62 -16.90
N ALA A 286 -20.85 7.46 -17.43
CA ALA A 286 -19.69 7.33 -18.31
C ALA A 286 -19.95 6.17 -19.28
N VAL A 287 -19.42 6.26 -20.49
CA VAL A 287 -19.47 5.21 -21.51
C VAL A 287 -18.04 4.97 -21.98
N ILE A 288 -17.52 3.77 -21.79
CA ILE A 288 -16.10 3.43 -22.04
C ILE A 288 -15.86 2.62 -23.29
N ASP A 289 -16.91 2.03 -23.86
CA ASP A 289 -16.91 1.39 -25.18
C ASP A 289 -18.14 1.88 -25.96
N PRO A 290 -18.07 3.08 -26.57
CA PRO A 290 -19.23 3.78 -27.07
C PRO A 290 -19.77 3.22 -28.39
N VAL A 291 -21.11 3.17 -28.50
CA VAL A 291 -21.85 3.13 -29.73
C VAL A 291 -22.89 4.25 -29.73
N LYS A 292 -23.12 4.88 -30.89
CA LYS A 292 -24.05 6.00 -31.01
C LYS A 292 -25.50 5.53 -31.00
N LEU A 293 -26.36 6.20 -30.25
CA LEU A 293 -27.80 6.02 -30.25
C LEU A 293 -28.44 7.36 -30.62
N VAL A 294 -29.35 7.34 -31.62
CA VAL A 294 -30.06 8.53 -32.09
C VAL A 294 -31.57 8.34 -31.86
N ILE A 295 -32.17 9.28 -31.14
CA ILE A 295 -33.61 9.32 -30.89
C ILE A 295 -34.28 10.10 -32.03
N THR A 296 -34.94 9.39 -32.95
CA THR A 296 -35.39 9.94 -34.21
C THR A 296 -36.69 10.74 -34.13
N ASN A 297 -37.47 10.60 -33.07
CA ASN A 297 -38.74 11.32 -32.87
C ASN A 297 -38.60 12.53 -31.93
N LEU A 298 -37.36 13.00 -31.63
CA LEU A 298 -37.12 14.28 -31.01
C LEU A 298 -36.51 15.25 -32.04
N ASP A 299 -36.78 16.53 -31.83
CA ASP A 299 -36.11 17.58 -32.62
C ASP A 299 -34.59 17.51 -32.44
N ALA A 300 -33.82 17.60 -33.52
CA ALA A 300 -32.37 17.55 -33.48
C ALA A 300 -31.73 18.64 -32.58
N ALA A 301 -32.41 19.79 -32.42
CA ALA A 301 -32.02 20.85 -31.55
C ALA A 301 -32.43 20.67 -30.08
N HIS A 302 -33.22 19.61 -29.78
CA HIS A 302 -33.69 19.36 -28.42
C HIS A 302 -32.52 19.22 -27.45
N HIS A 303 -32.58 20.00 -26.39
CA HIS A 303 -31.55 20.00 -25.34
C HIS A 303 -32.21 20.31 -24.01
N GLU A 304 -32.09 19.42 -23.05
CA GLU A 304 -32.62 19.62 -21.71
C GLU A 304 -31.65 19.17 -20.62
N SER A 305 -31.92 19.60 -19.42
CA SER A 305 -31.11 19.24 -18.25
C SER A 305 -31.94 18.38 -17.31
N LEU A 306 -31.48 17.16 -17.09
CA LEU A 306 -32.08 16.21 -16.16
C LEU A 306 -31.39 16.28 -14.81
N THR A 307 -32.14 16.04 -13.73
CA THR A 307 -31.61 16.07 -12.36
C THR A 307 -31.41 14.67 -11.81
N PHE A 308 -30.16 14.32 -11.52
CA PHE A 308 -29.79 13.02 -10.96
C PHE A 308 -29.27 13.16 -9.53
N PRO A 309 -29.58 12.22 -8.62
CA PRO A 309 -28.93 12.18 -7.32
C PRO A 309 -27.45 11.80 -7.49
N ASN A 310 -26.57 12.39 -6.66
CA ASN A 310 -25.16 12.03 -6.65
C ASN A 310 -24.93 10.69 -5.91
N HIS A 311 -25.84 10.31 -5.02
CA HIS A 311 -25.78 9.04 -4.31
C HIS A 311 -27.19 8.43 -4.19
N PRO A 312 -27.38 7.10 -4.37
CA PRO A 312 -28.72 6.49 -4.38
C PRO A 312 -29.38 6.39 -3.01
N LYS A 313 -28.58 6.39 -1.92
CA LYS A 313 -29.03 6.15 -0.55
C LYS A 313 -28.78 7.33 0.39
N ASP A 314 -27.95 8.30 0.00
CA ASP A 314 -27.54 9.41 0.85
C ASP A 314 -27.81 10.75 0.15
N GLU A 315 -28.83 11.44 0.59
CA GLU A 315 -29.24 12.74 0.03
C GLU A 315 -28.25 13.87 0.33
N SER A 316 -27.37 13.70 1.33
CA SER A 316 -26.35 14.70 1.67
C SER A 316 -25.34 14.93 0.54
N PHE A 317 -25.18 13.97 -0.37
CA PHE A 317 -24.37 14.14 -1.59
C PHE A 317 -24.99 15.11 -2.57
N GLY A 318 -26.26 15.49 -2.38
CA GLY A 318 -26.97 16.41 -3.25
C GLY A 318 -27.29 15.81 -4.62
N ARG A 319 -27.60 16.68 -5.54
CA ARG A 319 -28.02 16.33 -6.92
C ARG A 319 -27.16 17.08 -7.93
N ARG A 320 -27.14 16.57 -9.17
CA ARG A 320 -26.43 17.18 -10.28
C ARG A 320 -27.31 17.31 -11.51
N SER A 321 -26.94 18.24 -12.36
CA SER A 321 -27.50 18.41 -13.69
C SER A 321 -26.79 17.49 -14.68
N VAL A 322 -27.55 16.73 -15.47
CA VAL A 322 -27.06 15.85 -16.54
C VAL A 322 -27.71 16.30 -17.85
N PRO A 323 -26.93 16.79 -18.83
CA PRO A 323 -27.47 17.21 -20.11
C PRO A 323 -27.98 16.00 -20.92
N PHE A 324 -29.10 16.19 -21.61
CA PHE A 324 -29.71 15.20 -22.49
C PHE A 324 -29.95 15.84 -23.85
N SER A 325 -29.62 15.10 -24.90
CA SER A 325 -29.86 15.45 -26.31
C SER A 325 -30.36 14.23 -27.08
N PRO A 326 -30.91 14.37 -28.32
CA PRO A 326 -31.34 13.23 -29.12
C PRO A 326 -30.21 12.26 -29.49
N GLU A 327 -28.98 12.73 -29.59
CA GLU A 327 -27.79 11.92 -29.84
C GLU A 327 -27.12 11.55 -28.54
N LEU A 328 -26.90 10.25 -28.30
CA LEU A 328 -26.35 9.68 -27.08
C LEU A 328 -25.20 8.72 -27.42
N TRP A 329 -24.28 8.54 -26.46
CA TRP A 329 -23.40 7.39 -26.40
C TRP A 329 -23.93 6.40 -25.38
N ILE A 330 -23.96 5.11 -25.73
CA ILE A 330 -24.25 4.00 -24.83
C ILE A 330 -23.14 2.97 -24.89
N GLU A 331 -23.03 2.08 -23.91
CA GLU A 331 -22.09 0.98 -23.96
C GLU A 331 -22.42 0.03 -25.12
N ARG A 332 -21.41 -0.37 -25.89
CA ARG A 332 -21.54 -1.34 -26.97
C ARG A 332 -22.14 -2.65 -26.46
N GLU A 333 -21.76 -3.08 -25.26
CA GLU A 333 -22.32 -4.28 -24.62
C GLU A 333 -23.81 -4.17 -24.24
N ASP A 334 -24.36 -2.97 -24.25
CA ASP A 334 -25.79 -2.75 -24.00
C ASP A 334 -26.68 -3.00 -25.24
N PHE A 335 -26.06 -3.33 -26.38
CA PHE A 335 -26.76 -3.73 -27.59
C PHE A 335 -26.24 -5.08 -28.07
N ALA A 336 -27.18 -5.93 -28.56
CA ALA A 336 -26.86 -7.18 -29.28
C ALA A 336 -27.83 -7.40 -30.41
N GLU A 337 -27.33 -7.55 -31.65
CA GLU A 337 -28.13 -7.83 -32.82
C GLU A 337 -28.72 -9.24 -32.75
N VAL A 338 -27.90 -10.20 -32.31
CA VAL A 338 -28.34 -11.58 -32.03
C VAL A 338 -28.15 -11.83 -30.52
N PRO A 339 -29.15 -11.50 -29.69
CA PRO A 339 -29.00 -11.55 -28.25
C PRO A 339 -28.87 -12.97 -27.71
N PRO A 340 -27.96 -13.27 -26.79
CA PRO A 340 -27.91 -14.54 -26.11
C PRO A 340 -29.13 -14.73 -25.18
N LYS A 341 -29.40 -15.99 -24.80
CA LYS A 341 -30.48 -16.29 -23.84
C LYS A 341 -30.33 -15.50 -22.56
N GLY A 342 -31.41 -14.82 -22.15
CA GLY A 342 -31.40 -14.00 -20.92
C GLY A 342 -30.86 -12.58 -21.10
N PHE A 343 -30.57 -12.14 -22.30
CA PHE A 343 -30.18 -10.77 -22.59
C PHE A 343 -31.33 -9.79 -22.36
N HIS A 344 -31.20 -8.86 -21.44
CA HIS A 344 -32.22 -7.89 -21.04
C HIS A 344 -31.78 -6.45 -21.32
N ARG A 345 -31.11 -6.24 -22.44
CA ARG A 345 -30.65 -4.92 -22.92
C ARG A 345 -31.24 -4.67 -24.32
N LEU A 346 -30.76 -3.66 -25.02
CA LEU A 346 -31.27 -3.24 -26.31
C LEU A 346 -30.96 -4.27 -27.42
N LYS A 347 -31.90 -4.50 -28.30
CA LYS A 347 -31.81 -5.37 -29.49
C LYS A 347 -32.68 -4.80 -30.60
N PRO A 348 -32.54 -5.24 -31.86
CA PRO A 348 -33.47 -4.85 -32.93
C PRO A 348 -34.94 -5.11 -32.54
N GLU A 349 -35.80 -4.14 -32.79
CA GLU A 349 -37.22 -4.09 -32.40
C GLU A 349 -37.47 -4.25 -30.88
N GLY A 350 -36.42 -4.22 -30.06
CA GLY A 350 -36.52 -4.37 -28.62
C GLY A 350 -36.56 -3.05 -27.89
N GLU A 351 -37.11 -3.12 -26.67
CA GLU A 351 -37.21 -1.95 -25.77
C GLU A 351 -36.28 -2.05 -24.57
N VAL A 352 -35.77 -0.90 -24.15
CA VAL A 352 -35.00 -0.75 -22.91
C VAL A 352 -35.25 0.62 -22.30
N ARG A 353 -35.14 0.74 -21.01
CA ARG A 353 -35.22 2.05 -20.33
C ARG A 353 -33.85 2.76 -20.35
N LEU A 354 -33.83 3.96 -20.88
CA LEU A 354 -32.74 4.90 -20.67
C LEU A 354 -32.88 5.49 -19.26
N ARG A 355 -31.81 5.38 -18.45
CA ARG A 355 -31.84 5.82 -17.07
C ARG A 355 -32.24 7.30 -16.94
N GLY A 356 -33.32 7.57 -16.19
CA GLY A 356 -33.81 8.94 -15.92
C GLY A 356 -34.51 9.61 -17.13
N VAL A 357 -34.63 8.95 -18.28
CA VAL A 357 -35.26 9.51 -19.47
C VAL A 357 -36.63 8.86 -19.71
N GLY A 358 -36.64 7.63 -20.20
CA GLY A 358 -37.85 6.91 -20.65
C GLY A 358 -37.47 5.63 -21.36
N ILE A 359 -38.41 5.01 -22.02
CA ILE A 359 -38.21 3.76 -22.75
C ILE A 359 -37.94 4.10 -24.22
N VAL A 360 -36.89 3.47 -24.77
CA VAL A 360 -36.56 3.54 -26.19
C VAL A 360 -36.72 2.19 -26.85
N LYS A 361 -37.17 2.18 -28.11
CA LYS A 361 -37.20 1.03 -28.99
C LYS A 361 -36.20 1.21 -30.11
N CYS A 362 -35.41 0.17 -30.42
CA CYS A 362 -34.47 0.20 -31.54
C CYS A 362 -35.20 -0.17 -32.84
N ASP A 363 -35.29 0.78 -33.75
CA ASP A 363 -35.99 0.61 -35.01
C ASP A 363 -35.04 0.25 -36.17
N GLU A 364 -33.79 0.75 -36.13
CA GLU A 364 -32.82 0.54 -37.20
C GLU A 364 -31.39 0.42 -36.64
N VAL A 365 -30.58 -0.43 -37.27
CA VAL A 365 -29.15 -0.62 -36.94
C VAL A 365 -28.32 -0.22 -38.15
N ILE A 366 -27.48 0.80 -37.97
CA ILE A 366 -26.57 1.30 -39.01
C ILE A 366 -25.20 0.68 -38.83
N LYS A 367 -24.66 0.16 -39.94
CA LYS A 367 -23.30 -0.45 -39.96
C LYS A 367 -22.41 0.23 -40.97
N ASP A 368 -21.11 0.15 -40.73
CA ASP A 368 -20.09 0.57 -41.67
C ASP A 368 -19.85 -0.48 -42.78
N ALA A 369 -18.92 -0.19 -43.68
CA ALA A 369 -18.55 -1.07 -44.79
C ALA A 369 -17.96 -2.44 -44.34
N ASN A 370 -17.47 -2.53 -43.08
CA ASN A 370 -16.91 -3.74 -42.48
C ASN A 370 -17.98 -4.56 -41.73
N GLY A 371 -19.21 -4.04 -41.65
CA GLY A 371 -20.32 -4.67 -40.90
C GLY A 371 -20.32 -4.30 -39.39
N GLU A 372 -19.45 -3.40 -38.95
CA GLU A 372 -19.43 -2.94 -37.56
C GLU A 372 -20.57 -1.94 -37.29
N ILE A 373 -21.24 -2.10 -36.15
CA ILE A 373 -22.33 -1.20 -35.73
C ILE A 373 -21.76 0.17 -35.35
N THR A 374 -22.25 1.19 -36.06
CA THR A 374 -21.82 2.59 -35.83
C THR A 374 -22.91 3.43 -35.19
N GLU A 375 -24.21 3.15 -35.46
CA GLU A 375 -25.32 3.93 -34.95
C GLU A 375 -26.56 3.03 -34.76
N LEU A 376 -27.34 3.32 -33.72
CA LEU A 376 -28.62 2.74 -33.42
C LEU A 376 -29.69 3.83 -33.51
N ARG A 377 -30.68 3.69 -34.36
CA ARG A 377 -31.81 4.61 -34.47
C ARG A 377 -32.98 4.08 -33.67
N CYS A 378 -33.45 4.92 -32.74
CA CYS A 378 -34.44 4.53 -31.75
C CYS A 378 -35.60 5.54 -31.71
N THR A 379 -36.77 5.08 -31.35
CA THR A 379 -37.91 5.90 -30.99
C THR A 379 -38.08 5.94 -29.47
N LEU A 380 -38.21 7.14 -28.88
CA LEU A 380 -38.53 7.33 -27.47
C LEU A 380 -40.02 7.31 -27.23
N ASP A 381 -40.50 6.46 -26.35
CA ASP A 381 -41.86 6.52 -25.82
C ASP A 381 -42.00 7.71 -24.88
N LEU A 382 -42.60 8.79 -25.38
CA LEU A 382 -42.75 10.07 -24.65
C LEU A 382 -43.64 9.93 -23.41
N GLU A 383 -44.61 9.02 -23.41
CA GLU A 383 -45.45 8.75 -22.25
C GLU A 383 -44.72 8.01 -21.12
N SER A 384 -43.64 7.32 -21.45
CA SER A 384 -42.81 6.59 -20.46
C SER A 384 -41.77 7.47 -19.74
N ARG A 385 -41.70 8.80 -20.06
CA ARG A 385 -40.79 9.76 -19.43
C ARG A 385 -41.14 9.97 -17.97
N THR A 386 -40.14 10.30 -17.18
CA THR A 386 -40.31 10.65 -15.77
C THR A 386 -41.30 11.80 -15.59
N GLY A 387 -42.35 11.58 -14.79
CA GLY A 387 -43.42 12.55 -14.55
C GLY A 387 -44.63 12.40 -15.50
N MET A 388 -44.57 11.52 -16.48
CA MET A 388 -45.67 11.23 -17.38
C MET A 388 -46.50 10.03 -16.89
N PRO A 389 -47.76 9.87 -17.33
CA PRO A 389 -48.64 8.77 -16.89
C PRO A 389 -48.08 7.36 -17.11
N GLY A 390 -47.27 7.16 -18.15
CA GLY A 390 -46.64 5.90 -18.49
C GLY A 390 -45.28 5.69 -17.89
N ALA A 391 -44.81 6.55 -16.96
CA ALA A 391 -43.46 6.47 -16.34
C ALA A 391 -43.21 5.14 -15.63
N ASP A 392 -44.25 4.51 -15.08
CA ASP A 392 -44.19 3.26 -14.35
C ASP A 392 -44.26 2.01 -15.25
N ARG A 393 -44.38 2.17 -16.57
CA ARG A 393 -44.36 1.05 -17.51
C ARG A 393 -43.10 0.22 -17.34
N LYS A 394 -43.24 -1.06 -17.06
CA LYS A 394 -42.14 -1.98 -16.78
C LYS A 394 -41.55 -2.50 -18.08
N VAL A 395 -40.23 -2.37 -18.23
CA VAL A 395 -39.41 -3.07 -19.23
C VAL A 395 -38.28 -3.78 -18.53
N LYS A 396 -37.81 -4.85 -19.16
CA LYS A 396 -36.65 -5.58 -18.67
C LYS A 396 -35.38 -4.84 -19.09
N GLY A 397 -34.63 -4.36 -18.12
CA GLY A 397 -33.35 -3.70 -18.35
C GLY A 397 -33.44 -2.17 -18.35
N THR A 398 -32.38 -1.60 -17.79
CA THR A 398 -32.09 -0.16 -17.79
C THR A 398 -30.62 0.00 -18.19
N ILE A 399 -30.36 0.88 -19.17
CA ILE A 399 -29.02 1.19 -19.62
C ILE A 399 -28.68 2.66 -19.27
N HIS A 400 -27.42 2.94 -19.08
CA HIS A 400 -26.90 4.29 -18.90
C HIS A 400 -26.43 4.86 -20.24
N TRP A 401 -26.20 6.16 -20.25
CA TRP A 401 -25.88 6.90 -21.46
C TRP A 401 -25.17 8.20 -21.09
N VAL A 402 -24.55 8.87 -22.06
CA VAL A 402 -24.12 10.27 -21.97
C VAL A 402 -24.55 11.01 -23.25
N SER A 403 -24.87 12.31 -23.13
CA SER A 403 -25.22 13.17 -24.29
C SER A 403 -24.02 13.26 -25.24
N ALA A 404 -24.18 12.91 -26.51
CA ALA A 404 -23.10 13.00 -27.49
C ALA A 404 -22.65 14.46 -27.73
N ARG A 405 -23.56 15.42 -27.49
CA ARG A 405 -23.30 16.86 -27.61
C ARG A 405 -22.44 17.43 -26.49
N ASP A 406 -22.66 16.97 -25.26
CA ASP A 406 -22.12 17.59 -24.05
C ASP A 406 -21.05 16.72 -23.34
N ALA A 407 -20.98 15.45 -23.68
CA ALA A 407 -20.04 14.53 -23.06
C ALA A 407 -18.59 14.90 -23.40
N VAL A 408 -17.72 14.72 -22.43
CA VAL A 408 -16.29 15.02 -22.55
C VAL A 408 -15.54 13.74 -22.87
N PRO A 409 -14.72 13.72 -23.94
CA PRO A 409 -13.82 12.60 -24.20
C PRO A 409 -12.89 12.34 -23.02
N ALA A 410 -12.68 11.08 -22.65
CA ALA A 410 -11.86 10.69 -21.52
C ALA A 410 -11.01 9.46 -21.84
N VAL A 411 -9.83 9.40 -21.26
CA VAL A 411 -8.99 8.20 -21.23
C VAL A 411 -9.32 7.41 -19.97
N VAL A 412 -9.63 6.13 -20.12
CA VAL A 412 -9.93 5.25 -19.00
C VAL A 412 -8.95 4.08 -18.99
N ARG A 413 -8.24 3.92 -17.86
CA ARG A 413 -7.29 2.84 -17.63
C ARG A 413 -7.95 1.75 -16.80
N LEU A 414 -8.12 0.61 -17.40
CA LEU A 414 -8.71 -0.56 -16.77
C LEU A 414 -7.57 -1.44 -16.26
N TYR A 415 -7.33 -1.36 -14.95
CA TYR A 415 -6.32 -2.17 -14.30
C TYR A 415 -6.89 -3.50 -13.82
N ASP A 416 -6.06 -4.54 -13.93
CA ASP A 416 -6.30 -5.88 -13.42
C ASP A 416 -5.10 -6.32 -12.56
N ARG A 417 -5.07 -7.58 -12.13
CA ARG A 417 -3.97 -8.17 -11.37
C ARG A 417 -2.71 -8.20 -12.22
N LEU A 418 -1.57 -7.84 -11.63
CA LEU A 418 -0.29 -7.79 -12.34
C LEU A 418 0.20 -9.19 -12.75
N PHE A 419 -0.18 -10.21 -12.00
CA PHE A 419 0.18 -11.60 -12.27
C PHE A 419 -1.07 -12.43 -12.56
N ASP A 420 -0.93 -13.47 -13.39
CA ASP A 420 -2.02 -14.35 -13.82
C ASP A 420 -2.10 -15.66 -13.01
N VAL A 421 -1.12 -15.91 -12.11
CA VAL A 421 -1.08 -17.06 -11.22
C VAL A 421 -1.27 -16.65 -9.76
N THR A 422 -1.80 -17.55 -8.94
CA THR A 422 -2.08 -17.29 -7.51
C THR A 422 -0.82 -17.07 -6.69
N ASP A 423 0.25 -17.80 -6.99
CA ASP A 423 1.56 -17.64 -6.35
C ASP A 423 2.64 -17.39 -7.40
N PRO A 424 2.95 -16.12 -7.70
CA PRO A 424 4.00 -15.80 -8.66
C PRO A 424 5.42 -16.12 -8.14
N ASP A 425 5.57 -16.40 -6.85
CA ASP A 425 6.84 -16.75 -6.22
C ASP A 425 7.16 -18.24 -6.27
N ASP A 426 6.20 -19.08 -6.69
CA ASP A 426 6.40 -20.51 -6.92
C ASP A 426 7.21 -20.73 -8.21
N ASP A 427 8.41 -21.30 -8.06
CA ASP A 427 9.34 -21.60 -9.15
C ASP A 427 9.41 -23.12 -9.47
N THR A 428 8.48 -23.90 -8.98
CA THR A 428 8.47 -25.39 -9.13
C THR A 428 8.32 -25.82 -10.59
N ASP A 429 7.76 -25.00 -11.46
CA ASP A 429 7.64 -25.24 -12.91
C ASP A 429 8.86 -24.75 -13.73
N GLY A 430 9.89 -24.25 -13.04
CA GLY A 430 11.12 -23.70 -13.64
C GLY A 430 10.97 -22.31 -14.23
N LYS A 431 9.82 -21.65 -14.01
CA LYS A 431 9.59 -20.26 -14.39
C LYS A 431 9.91 -19.31 -13.25
N THR A 432 10.00 -18.04 -13.56
CA THR A 432 10.18 -16.96 -12.61
C THR A 432 8.91 -16.10 -12.53
N TYR A 433 8.75 -15.33 -11.46
CA TYR A 433 7.62 -14.40 -11.35
C TYR A 433 7.44 -13.47 -12.57
N LYS A 434 8.50 -13.20 -13.34
CA LYS A 434 8.43 -12.37 -14.57
C LYS A 434 7.65 -13.06 -15.68
N ASP A 435 7.73 -14.38 -15.76
CA ASP A 435 7.05 -15.18 -16.78
C ASP A 435 5.53 -15.26 -16.52
N HIS A 436 5.11 -14.89 -15.32
CA HIS A 436 3.72 -14.84 -14.88
C HIS A 436 3.10 -13.43 -14.90
N ILE A 437 3.80 -12.45 -15.50
CA ILE A 437 3.23 -11.11 -15.66
C ILE A 437 2.06 -11.18 -16.65
N ASN A 438 0.89 -10.75 -16.19
CA ASN A 438 -0.32 -10.67 -16.99
C ASN A 438 -0.19 -9.55 -18.06
N PRO A 439 -0.09 -9.89 -19.36
CA PRO A 439 0.03 -8.90 -20.43
C PRO A 439 -1.22 -8.01 -20.56
N HIS A 440 -2.35 -8.46 -20.03
CA HIS A 440 -3.62 -7.74 -20.03
C HIS A 440 -3.90 -6.99 -18.71
N SER A 441 -2.92 -6.91 -17.81
CA SER A 441 -3.05 -6.24 -16.50
C SER A 441 -3.37 -4.75 -16.59
N ARG A 442 -3.18 -4.13 -17.76
CA ARG A 442 -3.58 -2.77 -18.07
C ARG A 442 -4.15 -2.68 -19.48
N ARG A 443 -5.38 -2.19 -19.62
CA ARG A 443 -6.00 -1.85 -20.88
C ARG A 443 -6.41 -0.37 -20.86
N VAL A 444 -6.04 0.38 -21.89
CA VAL A 444 -6.43 1.77 -22.07
C VAL A 444 -7.58 1.82 -23.07
N VAL A 445 -8.66 2.48 -22.70
CA VAL A 445 -9.82 2.69 -23.56
C VAL A 445 -10.15 4.17 -23.62
N HIS A 446 -10.81 4.58 -24.70
CA HIS A 446 -11.27 5.94 -24.92
C HIS A 446 -12.80 5.94 -24.88
N GLY A 447 -13.34 6.77 -24.01
CA GLY A 447 -14.78 6.85 -23.80
C GLY A 447 -15.24 8.30 -23.62
N TYR A 448 -16.45 8.43 -23.14
CA TYR A 448 -17.10 9.70 -22.89
C TYR A 448 -17.67 9.74 -21.48
N VAL A 449 -17.52 10.87 -20.81
CA VAL A 449 -18.03 11.08 -19.45
C VAL A 449 -18.95 12.27 -19.40
N GLU A 450 -19.93 12.28 -18.50
CA GLU A 450 -20.74 13.47 -18.25
C GLU A 450 -19.87 14.65 -17.75
N PRO A 451 -20.26 15.92 -17.97
CA PRO A 451 -19.46 17.08 -17.56
C PRO A 451 -19.11 17.09 -16.07
N ALA A 452 -20.00 16.61 -15.20
CA ALA A 452 -19.76 16.54 -13.76
C ALA A 452 -18.63 15.56 -13.38
N ALA A 453 -18.39 14.52 -14.20
CA ALA A 453 -17.24 13.64 -14.00
C ALA A 453 -15.95 14.27 -14.53
N ALA A 454 -16.01 14.94 -15.69
CA ALA A 454 -14.85 15.63 -16.28
C ALA A 454 -14.31 16.74 -15.38
N GLY A 455 -15.18 17.42 -14.63
CA GLY A 455 -14.84 18.49 -13.69
C GLY A 455 -14.26 18.01 -12.35
N ALA A 456 -14.03 16.72 -12.16
CA ALA A 456 -13.45 16.17 -10.93
C ALA A 456 -12.05 16.73 -10.67
N ALA A 457 -11.67 16.83 -9.40
CA ALA A 457 -10.29 17.05 -9.01
C ALA A 457 -9.47 15.75 -9.10
N ARG A 458 -8.15 15.89 -9.16
CA ARG A 458 -7.25 14.73 -9.04
C ARG A 458 -7.52 13.96 -7.75
N GLU A 459 -7.47 12.65 -7.81
CA GLU A 459 -7.75 11.73 -6.72
C GLU A 459 -9.24 11.65 -6.29
N ASP A 460 -10.14 12.41 -6.93
CA ASP A 460 -11.58 12.23 -6.70
C ASP A 460 -12.02 10.84 -7.15
N ARG A 461 -12.73 10.15 -6.28
CA ARG A 461 -13.27 8.82 -6.52
C ARG A 461 -14.74 8.91 -6.85
N MET A 462 -15.18 8.09 -7.79
CA MET A 462 -16.58 8.04 -8.20
C MET A 462 -16.96 6.65 -8.68
N GLN A 463 -18.23 6.34 -8.67
CA GLN A 463 -18.74 5.18 -9.35
C GLN A 463 -19.21 5.58 -10.75
N PHE A 464 -18.61 5.01 -11.79
CA PHE A 464 -19.26 5.00 -13.10
C PHE A 464 -20.37 3.97 -13.05
N GLU A 465 -21.61 4.44 -13.16
CA GLU A 465 -22.78 3.62 -12.96
C GLU A 465 -22.76 2.37 -13.85
N ARG A 466 -22.98 1.20 -13.26
CA ARG A 466 -22.92 -0.13 -13.88
C ARG A 466 -21.51 -0.62 -14.30
N LEU A 467 -20.47 0.22 -14.30
CA LEU A 467 -19.13 -0.13 -14.78
C LEU A 467 -18.16 -0.47 -13.65
N GLY A 468 -18.14 0.31 -12.59
CA GLY A 468 -17.19 0.12 -11.48
C GLY A 468 -16.89 1.38 -10.72
N TYR A 469 -15.89 1.32 -9.84
CA TYR A 469 -15.36 2.48 -9.14
C TYR A 469 -14.09 2.96 -9.84
N PHE A 470 -13.97 4.26 -9.99
CA PHE A 470 -12.90 4.93 -10.69
C PHE A 470 -12.34 6.08 -9.86
N VAL A 471 -11.12 6.45 -10.14
CA VAL A 471 -10.43 7.60 -9.55
C VAL A 471 -9.87 8.47 -10.66
N ALA A 472 -10.00 9.80 -10.55
CA ALA A 472 -9.31 10.74 -11.40
C ALA A 472 -7.79 10.64 -11.14
N ASP A 473 -7.00 10.32 -12.18
CA ASP A 473 -5.57 10.02 -12.00
C ASP A 473 -4.82 11.20 -11.38
N MET A 474 -4.00 10.91 -10.38
CA MET A 474 -3.31 11.94 -9.59
C MET A 474 -2.28 12.75 -10.38
N HIS A 475 -1.79 12.24 -11.51
CA HIS A 475 -0.78 12.89 -12.34
C HIS A 475 -1.34 13.43 -13.66
N ASP A 476 -2.13 12.60 -14.36
CA ASP A 476 -2.49 12.85 -15.74
C ASP A 476 -3.87 13.49 -15.91
N HIS A 477 -4.73 13.42 -14.87
CA HIS A 477 -6.07 13.98 -14.96
C HIS A 477 -6.06 15.51 -14.95
N THR A 478 -6.81 16.09 -15.90
CA THR A 478 -7.18 17.52 -15.90
C THR A 478 -8.63 17.65 -16.42
N PRO A 479 -9.38 18.73 -16.07
CA PRO A 479 -10.74 18.92 -16.59
C PRO A 479 -10.83 18.97 -18.11
N GLY A 480 -9.77 19.47 -18.79
CA GLY A 480 -9.70 19.51 -20.26
C GLY A 480 -9.25 18.22 -20.93
N ALA A 481 -8.64 17.30 -20.16
CA ALA A 481 -8.18 15.99 -20.60
C ALA A 481 -8.36 14.97 -19.47
N PRO A 482 -9.59 14.53 -19.23
CA PRO A 482 -9.89 13.61 -18.13
C PRO A 482 -9.22 12.25 -18.30
N VAL A 483 -8.57 11.79 -17.23
CA VAL A 483 -7.97 10.44 -17.16
C VAL A 483 -8.46 9.76 -15.89
N PHE A 484 -9.03 8.57 -16.05
CA PHE A 484 -9.57 7.79 -14.93
C PHE A 484 -8.92 6.42 -14.83
N ASN A 485 -8.59 6.01 -13.62
CA ASN A 485 -8.11 4.68 -13.30
C ASN A 485 -9.25 3.86 -12.69
N ARG A 486 -9.47 2.64 -13.16
CA ARG A 486 -10.41 1.72 -12.51
C ARG A 486 -9.82 1.24 -11.19
N VAL A 487 -10.53 1.49 -10.10
CA VAL A 487 -10.19 1.03 -8.75
C VAL A 487 -10.54 -0.44 -8.61
N VAL A 488 -11.84 -0.74 -8.65
CA VAL A 488 -12.42 -2.09 -8.58
C VAL A 488 -13.70 -2.17 -9.42
N THR A 489 -14.04 -3.38 -9.83
CA THR A 489 -15.31 -3.69 -10.49
C THR A 489 -16.48 -3.68 -9.48
N LEU A 490 -17.74 -3.60 -9.93
CA LEU A 490 -18.92 -3.65 -9.05
C LEU A 490 -19.12 -5.03 -8.40
N ARG A 491 -18.63 -6.09 -9.06
CA ARG A 491 -18.67 -7.47 -8.56
C ARG A 491 -17.31 -8.11 -8.77
N ASP A 492 -17.00 -9.12 -7.99
CA ASP A 492 -15.82 -9.91 -8.25
C ASP A 492 -15.91 -10.58 -9.62
N SER A 493 -14.97 -10.21 -10.50
CA SER A 493 -14.87 -10.76 -11.86
C SER A 493 -14.04 -12.05 -11.90
N TRP A 494 -13.22 -12.32 -10.89
CA TRP A 494 -12.33 -13.47 -10.81
C TRP A 494 -13.01 -14.71 -10.23
N ALA A 495 -14.01 -14.55 -9.36
CA ALA A 495 -14.79 -15.65 -8.79
C ALA A 495 -15.50 -16.56 -9.83
N LYS A 496 -15.49 -16.18 -11.11
CA LYS A 496 -16.06 -16.96 -12.22
C LYS A 496 -15.01 -17.66 -13.08
N GLN A 497 -13.73 -17.43 -12.81
CA GLN A 497 -12.61 -18.01 -13.58
C GLN A 497 -11.89 -19.14 -12.83
N SER A 498 -12.21 -19.33 -11.53
CA SER A 498 -11.73 -20.41 -10.66
C SER A 498 -12.68 -21.62 -10.65
#